data_4166d1f5acd717ca51c6fe65efdaa861
#
_entry.id   4166d1f5acd717ca51c6fe65efdaa861
#
_cell.length_a   1.000
_cell.length_b   1.000
_cell.length_c   1.000
_cell.angle_alpha   90.00
_cell.angle_beta   90.00
_cell.angle_gamma   90.00
#
_symmetry.space_group_name_H-M   'P 1'
#
loop_
_entity.id
_entity.type
_entity.pdbx_description
1 polymer ?
#
loop_
_entity_poly.entity_id
_entity_poly.type
_entity_poly.pdbx_seq_one_letter_code
_entity_poly.pdbx_strand_id
1 'polypeptide(L)'
;MKWRTWLIPVVMVCGSLSVSGQRIVYSEPEKDDTRRINFEIAGKIGGNFLIYKNNRSRTWISVLDNELAPVSTVELDYVPANDRMINVDFFPYSDFCYMVYQYQKKNIVYCMAAKIGPDGKKIGEVKQLDTTQIGFAANNKIYSVVSSEDKGRL
;
A
#
# COMPACT_ATOMS: atom_id res chain seq x y z
N MET A 1 -8.49 -53.77 62.24
CA MET A 1 -9.19 -52.93 61.19
C MET A 1 -8.14 -52.21 60.32
N LYS A 2 -7.95 -52.64 59.08
CA LYS A 2 -6.93 -52.10 58.18
C LYS A 2 -7.62 -51.13 57.23
N TRP A 3 -7.35 -49.84 57.29
CA TRP A 3 -7.79 -48.82 56.36
C TRP A 3 -6.84 -48.82 55.15
N ARG A 4 -7.33 -49.21 54.01
CA ARG A 4 -6.66 -49.11 52.70
C ARG A 4 -6.98 -47.73 52.15
N THR A 5 -6.02 -46.80 52.26
CA THR A 5 -6.05 -45.52 51.55
C THR A 5 -5.82 -45.75 50.09
N TRP A 6 -6.84 -45.49 49.29
CA TRP A 6 -6.75 -45.44 47.81
C TRP A 6 -6.18 -44.10 47.41
N LEU A 7 -4.93 -44.07 47.03
CA LEU A 7 -4.32 -42.94 46.34
C LEU A 7 -4.76 -42.96 44.88
N ILE A 8 -5.61 -42.00 44.51
CA ILE A 8 -6.00 -41.75 43.11
C ILE A 8 -4.86 -40.90 42.49
N PRO A 9 -4.15 -41.34 41.47
CA PRO A 9 -3.20 -40.50 40.75
C PRO A 9 -3.99 -39.50 39.88
N VAL A 10 -3.89 -38.24 40.27
CA VAL A 10 -4.35 -37.14 39.40
C VAL A 10 -3.38 -37.07 38.23
N VAL A 11 -3.79 -37.61 37.10
CA VAL A 11 -3.08 -37.44 35.85
C VAL A 11 -3.31 -36.01 35.37
N MET A 12 -2.31 -35.17 35.59
CA MET A 12 -2.26 -33.80 35.12
C MET A 12 -2.02 -33.85 33.59
N VAL A 13 -3.11 -33.80 32.79
CA VAL A 13 -3.01 -33.66 31.35
C VAL A 13 -2.54 -32.25 31.07
N CYS A 14 -1.24 -32.06 30.91
CA CYS A 14 -0.66 -30.85 30.34
C CYS A 14 -1.03 -30.82 28.85
N GLY A 15 -2.18 -30.22 28.52
CA GLY A 15 -2.52 -29.86 27.17
C GLY A 15 -1.48 -28.88 26.63
N SER A 16 -0.65 -29.34 25.71
CA SER A 16 0.26 -28.47 24.95
C SER A 16 -0.57 -27.52 24.10
N LEU A 17 -0.79 -26.32 24.61
CA LEU A 17 -1.30 -25.20 23.83
C LEU A 17 -0.22 -24.86 22.80
N SER A 18 -0.44 -25.29 21.56
CA SER A 18 0.36 -24.84 20.43
C SER A 18 0.11 -23.34 20.24
N VAL A 19 0.95 -22.53 20.86
CA VAL A 19 0.98 -21.09 20.57
C VAL A 19 1.54 -20.96 19.15
N SER A 20 0.66 -20.72 18.19
CA SER A 20 1.07 -20.30 16.85
C SER A 20 1.73 -18.94 16.96
N GLY A 21 3.06 -18.93 17.01
CA GLY A 21 3.85 -17.72 17.02
C GLY A 21 3.57 -16.91 15.75
N GLN A 22 3.55 -15.60 15.88
CA GLN A 22 3.42 -14.70 14.73
C GLN A 22 4.60 -14.91 13.78
N ARG A 23 4.32 -15.30 12.54
CA ARG A 23 5.35 -15.42 11.49
C ARG A 23 5.65 -14.02 10.94
N ILE A 24 6.85 -13.53 11.16
CA ILE A 24 7.33 -12.28 10.56
C ILE A 24 8.02 -12.64 9.24
N VAL A 25 7.57 -12.06 8.16
CA VAL A 25 8.15 -12.21 6.82
C VAL A 25 8.77 -10.88 6.43
N TYR A 26 10.00 -10.91 5.92
CA TYR A 26 10.73 -9.75 5.43
C TYR A 26 10.91 -9.86 3.92
N SER A 27 10.75 -8.75 3.21
CA SER A 27 11.17 -8.67 1.82
C SER A 27 12.71 -8.62 1.73
N GLU A 28 13.25 -9.03 0.60
CA GLU A 28 14.67 -8.84 0.33
C GLU A 28 15.03 -7.34 0.28
N PRO A 29 16.20 -6.94 0.81
CA PRO A 29 16.64 -5.55 0.74
C PRO A 29 16.86 -5.13 -0.72
N GLU A 30 16.28 -4.00 -1.12
CA GLU A 30 16.57 -3.42 -2.43
C GLU A 30 17.97 -2.82 -2.47
N LYS A 31 18.64 -2.98 -3.62
CA LYS A 31 20.01 -2.48 -3.85
C LYS A 31 20.06 -1.01 -4.28
N ASP A 32 18.90 -0.37 -4.46
CA ASP A 32 18.84 1.01 -4.90
C ASP A 32 19.27 2.02 -3.82
N ASP A 33 19.70 3.21 -4.27
CA ASP A 33 20.00 4.32 -3.37
C ASP A 33 18.76 4.81 -2.64
N THR A 34 18.54 4.29 -1.44
CA THR A 34 17.34 4.54 -0.62
C THR A 34 17.32 5.90 0.06
N ARG A 35 18.37 6.72 -0.07
CA ARG A 35 18.51 7.97 0.69
C ARG A 35 17.46 9.02 0.45
N ARG A 36 16.58 8.85 -0.54
CA ARG A 36 15.51 9.81 -0.90
C ARG A 36 14.28 9.14 -1.51
N ILE A 37 14.03 7.90 -1.15
CA ILE A 37 12.83 7.19 -1.58
C ILE A 37 11.72 7.46 -0.58
N ASN A 38 10.61 7.99 -1.05
CA ASN A 38 9.34 7.95 -0.36
C ASN A 38 8.61 6.69 -0.80
N PHE A 39 8.01 5.98 0.12
CA PHE A 39 7.19 4.82 -0.20
C PHE A 39 5.86 4.86 0.55
N GLU A 40 4.85 4.25 -0.05
CA GLU A 40 3.53 4.09 0.53
C GLU A 40 2.97 2.72 0.13
N ILE A 41 2.28 2.06 1.06
CA ILE A 41 1.61 0.79 0.79
C ILE A 41 0.27 1.12 0.14
N ALA A 42 0.16 0.87 -1.16
CA ALA A 42 -1.07 1.09 -1.91
C ALA A 42 -2.19 0.11 -1.50
N GLY A 43 -1.83 -1.08 -1.03
CA GLY A 43 -2.77 -2.07 -0.52
C GLY A 43 -2.47 -3.49 -0.99
N LYS A 44 -3.35 -4.43 -0.59
CA LYS A 44 -3.36 -5.80 -1.08
C LYS A 44 -4.46 -5.95 -2.12
N ILE A 45 -4.09 -6.28 -3.36
CA ILE A 45 -4.97 -6.28 -4.53
C ILE A 45 -4.76 -7.56 -5.31
N GLY A 46 -5.83 -8.33 -5.53
CA GLY A 46 -5.76 -9.60 -6.26
C GLY A 46 -4.77 -10.61 -5.67
N GLY A 47 -4.53 -10.54 -4.35
CA GLY A 47 -3.57 -11.40 -3.67
C GLY A 47 -2.16 -10.83 -3.55
N ASN A 48 -1.79 -9.78 -4.28
CA ASN A 48 -0.47 -9.15 -4.27
C ASN A 48 -0.46 -7.88 -3.40
N PHE A 49 0.67 -7.60 -2.76
CA PHE A 49 0.93 -6.31 -2.12
C PHE A 49 1.54 -5.35 -3.12
N LEU A 50 0.96 -4.16 -3.23
CA LEU A 50 1.46 -3.08 -4.07
C LEU A 50 2.10 -2.01 -3.19
N ILE A 51 3.37 -1.71 -3.47
CA ILE A 51 4.13 -0.68 -2.77
C ILE A 51 4.51 0.40 -3.78
N TYR A 52 3.92 1.56 -3.61
CA TYR A 52 4.29 2.77 -4.35
C TYR A 52 5.61 3.30 -3.85
N LYS A 53 6.49 3.65 -4.77
CA LYS A 53 7.79 4.24 -4.48
C LYS A 53 8.03 5.43 -5.40
N ASN A 54 8.59 6.48 -4.83
CA ASN A 54 8.92 7.68 -5.57
C ASN A 54 10.30 8.19 -5.13
N ASN A 55 11.14 8.52 -6.09
CA ASN A 55 12.32 9.33 -5.90
C ASN A 55 12.22 10.60 -6.77
N ARG A 56 13.23 11.46 -6.74
CA ARG A 56 13.19 12.73 -7.49
C ARG A 56 13.00 12.57 -9.00
N SER A 57 13.36 11.45 -9.58
CA SER A 57 13.40 11.23 -11.03
C SER A 57 12.40 10.21 -11.54
N ARG A 58 11.96 9.28 -10.69
CA ARG A 58 11.11 8.16 -11.10
C ARG A 58 10.05 7.84 -10.04
N THR A 59 8.95 7.31 -10.54
CA THR A 59 7.85 6.80 -9.74
C THR A 59 7.53 5.39 -10.20
N TRP A 60 7.42 4.43 -9.28
CA TRP A 60 7.14 3.04 -9.63
C TRP A 60 6.30 2.33 -8.56
N ILE A 61 5.73 1.20 -8.94
CA ILE A 61 5.08 0.27 -8.03
C ILE A 61 5.88 -1.03 -8.02
N SER A 62 6.28 -1.46 -6.83
CA SER A 62 6.77 -2.80 -6.58
C SER A 62 5.61 -3.70 -6.20
N VAL A 63 5.49 -4.83 -6.89
CA VAL A 63 4.47 -5.85 -6.64
C VAL A 63 5.13 -7.01 -5.92
N LEU A 64 4.60 -7.36 -4.76
CA LEU A 64 5.06 -8.48 -3.94
C LEU A 64 3.94 -9.50 -3.79
N ASP A 65 4.28 -10.77 -3.70
CA ASP A 65 3.33 -11.84 -3.41
C ASP A 65 2.97 -11.91 -1.91
N ASN A 66 2.22 -12.93 -1.52
CA ASN A 66 1.84 -13.15 -0.12
C ASN A 66 3.02 -13.50 0.80
N GLU A 67 4.13 -13.95 0.25
CA GLU A 67 5.36 -14.26 0.97
C GLU A 67 6.33 -13.05 0.98
N LEU A 68 5.86 -11.89 0.48
CA LEU A 68 6.63 -10.66 0.27
C LEU A 68 7.81 -10.83 -0.69
N ALA A 69 7.78 -11.87 -1.54
CA ALA A 69 8.76 -12.01 -2.60
C ALA A 69 8.43 -11.05 -3.77
N PRO A 70 9.44 -10.43 -4.38
CA PRO A 70 9.23 -9.50 -5.49
C PRO A 70 8.73 -10.25 -6.73
N VAL A 71 7.57 -9.83 -7.25
CA VAL A 71 6.95 -10.36 -8.47
C VAL A 71 7.31 -9.51 -9.67
N SER A 72 7.16 -8.21 -9.55
CA SER A 72 7.44 -7.25 -10.62
C SER A 72 7.65 -5.83 -10.08
N THR A 73 8.22 -4.98 -10.94
CA THR A 73 8.32 -3.53 -10.71
C THR A 73 7.84 -2.83 -11.96
N VAL A 74 6.90 -1.90 -11.80
CA VAL A 74 6.26 -1.17 -12.90
C VAL A 74 6.52 0.31 -12.72
N GLU A 75 7.18 0.94 -13.68
CA GLU A 75 7.37 2.38 -13.71
C GLU A 75 6.07 3.09 -14.13
N LEU A 76 5.74 4.18 -13.44
CA LEU A 76 4.54 4.97 -13.67
C LEU A 76 4.90 6.20 -14.52
N ASP A 77 5.06 6.01 -15.83
CA ASP A 77 5.48 7.03 -16.81
C ASP A 77 4.47 8.19 -16.96
N TYR A 78 3.23 7.97 -16.56
CA TYR A 78 2.16 8.97 -16.56
C TYR A 78 2.15 9.86 -15.32
N VAL A 79 2.92 9.52 -14.30
CA VAL A 79 3.10 10.36 -13.10
C VAL A 79 4.27 11.29 -13.35
N PRO A 80 4.10 12.62 -13.21
CA PRO A 80 5.20 13.54 -13.43
C PRO A 80 6.40 13.22 -12.53
N ALA A 81 7.54 12.95 -13.15
CA ALA A 81 8.82 12.87 -12.46
C ALA A 81 9.23 14.27 -12.02
N ASN A 82 8.85 14.67 -10.81
CA ASN A 82 8.88 16.07 -10.48
C ASN A 82 8.92 16.28 -8.98
N ASP A 83 9.74 17.21 -8.59
CA ASP A 83 9.78 17.83 -7.26
C ASP A 83 8.49 18.59 -6.89
N ARG A 84 7.50 18.58 -7.77
CA ARG A 84 6.20 19.23 -7.61
C ARG A 84 5.02 18.29 -7.36
N MET A 85 5.29 17.04 -7.10
CA MET A 85 4.28 16.13 -6.54
C MET A 85 3.89 16.63 -5.15
N ILE A 86 2.59 16.88 -4.96
CA ILE A 86 2.08 17.41 -3.70
C ILE A 86 1.65 16.26 -2.80
N ASN A 87 0.86 15.33 -3.36
CA ASN A 87 0.28 14.23 -2.61
C ASN A 87 -0.09 13.07 -3.52
N VAL A 88 -0.13 11.87 -2.95
CA VAL A 88 -0.73 10.68 -3.54
C VAL A 88 -1.56 9.98 -2.48
N ASP A 89 -2.75 9.50 -2.85
CA ASP A 89 -3.64 8.72 -2.00
C ASP A 89 -4.02 7.44 -2.74
N PHE A 90 -4.14 6.34 -2.01
CA PHE A 90 -4.52 5.03 -2.55
C PHE A 90 -5.83 4.54 -1.96
N PHE A 91 -6.70 4.03 -2.82
CA PHE A 91 -8.00 3.47 -2.46
C PHE A 91 -8.08 2.03 -2.99
N PRO A 92 -7.66 1.04 -2.18
CA PRO A 92 -7.63 -0.35 -2.59
C PRO A 92 -9.03 -0.98 -2.58
N TYR A 93 -9.30 -1.75 -3.64
CA TYR A 93 -10.43 -2.65 -3.82
C TYR A 93 -9.91 -4.09 -3.97
N SER A 94 -10.81 -5.07 -4.14
CA SER A 94 -10.40 -6.49 -4.29
C SER A 94 -9.49 -6.73 -5.50
N ASP A 95 -9.80 -6.10 -6.64
CA ASP A 95 -9.20 -6.41 -7.94
C ASP A 95 -8.42 -5.25 -8.56
N PHE A 96 -8.49 -4.09 -7.95
CA PHE A 96 -7.79 -2.88 -8.42
C PHE A 96 -7.61 -1.88 -7.29
N CYS A 97 -6.79 -0.86 -7.55
CA CYS A 97 -6.63 0.31 -6.70
C CYS A 97 -6.85 1.58 -7.49
N TYR A 98 -7.56 2.56 -6.93
CA TYR A 98 -7.45 3.91 -7.43
C TYR A 98 -6.28 4.62 -6.76
N MET A 99 -5.40 5.19 -7.58
CA MET A 99 -4.36 6.11 -7.18
C MET A 99 -4.82 7.52 -7.56
N VAL A 100 -5.04 8.36 -6.57
CA VAL A 100 -5.36 9.78 -6.77
C VAL A 100 -4.14 10.59 -6.39
N TYR A 101 -3.64 11.41 -7.31
CA TYR A 101 -2.44 12.18 -7.07
C TYR A 101 -2.59 13.64 -7.49
N GLN A 102 -1.86 14.50 -6.82
CA GLN A 102 -1.89 15.94 -7.03
C GLN A 102 -0.47 16.42 -7.33
N TYR A 103 -0.35 17.23 -8.37
CA TYR A 103 0.91 17.87 -8.71
C TYR A 103 0.68 19.29 -9.21
N GLN A 104 1.68 20.12 -9.03
CA GLN A 104 1.66 21.49 -9.52
C GLN A 104 2.47 21.63 -10.81
N LYS A 105 1.89 22.27 -11.81
CA LYS A 105 2.59 22.71 -13.03
C LYS A 105 2.33 24.18 -13.23
N LYS A 106 3.37 25.00 -13.14
CA LYS A 106 3.22 26.47 -13.10
C LYS A 106 2.28 26.88 -11.95
N ASN A 107 1.25 27.65 -12.25
CA ASN A 107 0.27 28.16 -11.28
C ASN A 107 -0.98 27.25 -11.16
N ILE A 108 -0.95 26.06 -11.71
CA ILE A 108 -2.11 25.16 -11.71
C ILE A 108 -1.77 23.89 -10.94
N VAL A 109 -2.62 23.54 -10.00
CA VAL A 109 -2.64 22.23 -9.35
C VAL A 109 -3.61 21.34 -10.11
N TYR A 110 -3.14 20.17 -10.48
CA TYR A 110 -3.91 19.12 -11.15
C TYR A 110 -4.23 18.03 -10.15
N CYS A 111 -5.48 17.61 -10.10
CA CYS A 111 -5.94 16.42 -9.40
C CYS A 111 -6.23 15.33 -10.43
N MET A 112 -5.51 14.23 -10.35
CA MET A 112 -5.54 13.14 -11.33
C MET A 112 -5.90 11.84 -10.65
N ALA A 113 -6.54 10.93 -11.41
CA ALA A 113 -6.82 9.57 -10.97
C ALA A 113 -6.35 8.54 -12.00
N ALA A 114 -5.71 7.49 -11.52
CA ALA A 114 -5.34 6.31 -12.28
C ALA A 114 -5.92 5.06 -11.61
N LYS A 115 -6.40 4.12 -12.40
CA LYS A 115 -6.80 2.79 -11.92
C LYS A 115 -5.64 1.83 -12.13
N ILE A 116 -5.26 1.07 -11.10
CA ILE A 116 -4.08 0.19 -11.09
C ILE A 116 -4.52 -1.23 -10.78
N GLY A 117 -4.06 -2.19 -11.57
CA GLY A 117 -4.34 -3.61 -11.41
C GLY A 117 -3.43 -4.30 -10.39
N PRO A 118 -3.70 -5.58 -10.10
CA PRO A 118 -2.91 -6.38 -9.17
C PRO A 118 -1.47 -6.66 -9.66
N ASP A 119 -1.21 -6.42 -10.94
CA ASP A 119 0.12 -6.50 -11.56
C ASP A 119 0.90 -5.18 -11.49
N GLY A 120 0.34 -4.15 -10.85
CA GLY A 120 0.91 -2.81 -10.75
C GLY A 120 0.74 -1.94 -11.97
N LYS A 121 0.12 -2.46 -13.05
CA LYS A 121 -0.07 -1.70 -14.29
C LYS A 121 -1.34 -0.87 -14.28
N LYS A 122 -1.31 0.20 -15.05
CA LYS A 122 -2.47 1.06 -15.27
C LYS A 122 -3.56 0.32 -16.05
N ILE A 123 -4.81 0.43 -15.58
CA ILE A 123 -6.01 -0.06 -16.26
C ILE A 123 -6.74 1.14 -16.87
N GLY A 124 -6.82 1.18 -18.20
CA GLY A 124 -7.46 2.27 -18.92
C GLY A 124 -6.64 3.58 -18.91
N GLU A 125 -7.31 4.71 -19.08
CA GLU A 125 -6.66 6.02 -19.17
C GLU A 125 -6.64 6.74 -17.83
N VAL A 126 -5.60 7.56 -17.61
CA VAL A 126 -5.54 8.49 -16.48
C VAL A 126 -6.59 9.59 -16.69
N LYS A 127 -7.35 9.87 -15.65
CA LYS A 127 -8.40 10.89 -15.68
C LYS A 127 -7.98 12.11 -14.90
N GLN A 128 -8.14 13.28 -15.49
CA GLN A 128 -8.10 14.53 -14.75
C GLN A 128 -9.45 14.71 -14.04
N LEU A 129 -9.39 14.82 -12.72
CA LEU A 129 -10.60 15.02 -11.91
C LEU A 129 -10.92 16.50 -11.79
N ASP A 130 -9.89 17.31 -11.50
CA ASP A 130 -10.07 18.75 -11.33
C ASP A 130 -8.74 19.51 -11.48
N THR A 131 -8.84 20.85 -11.59
CA THR A 131 -7.70 21.76 -11.59
C THR A 131 -8.02 23.04 -10.82
N THR A 132 -7.04 23.54 -10.09
CA THR A 132 -7.15 24.83 -9.37
C THR A 132 -5.98 25.72 -9.71
N GLN A 133 -6.25 26.97 -10.07
CA GLN A 133 -5.23 27.98 -10.24
C GLN A 133 -4.85 28.57 -8.88
N ILE A 134 -3.55 28.63 -8.60
CA ILE A 134 -3.01 29.18 -7.36
C ILE A 134 -1.91 30.18 -7.67
N GLY A 135 -1.71 31.14 -6.76
CA GLY A 135 -0.69 32.21 -6.88
C GLY A 135 0.64 31.90 -6.19
N PHE A 136 0.81 30.69 -5.65
CA PHE A 136 1.96 30.30 -4.83
C PHE A 136 2.37 28.84 -5.11
N ALA A 137 3.52 28.41 -4.59
CA ALA A 137 3.89 27.01 -4.62
C ALA A 137 3.06 26.22 -3.59
N ALA A 138 2.34 25.18 -4.05
CA ALA A 138 1.58 24.34 -3.15
C ALA A 138 2.52 23.35 -2.45
N ASN A 139 2.59 23.45 -1.13
CA ASN A 139 3.35 22.52 -0.29
C ASN A 139 2.43 21.51 0.41
N ASN A 140 1.12 21.78 0.39
CA ASN A 140 0.11 20.96 1.05
C ASN A 140 -0.95 20.50 0.06
N LYS A 141 -1.62 19.43 0.42
CA LYS A 141 -2.76 18.86 -0.28
C LYS A 141 -3.86 19.91 -0.49
N ILE A 142 -4.27 20.12 -1.73
CA ILE A 142 -5.34 21.06 -2.11
C ILE A 142 -6.70 20.35 -2.18
N TYR A 143 -6.71 19.15 -2.76
CA TYR A 143 -7.91 18.34 -2.88
C TYR A 143 -7.89 17.21 -1.84
N SER A 144 -9.02 16.95 -1.22
CA SER A 144 -9.23 15.81 -0.34
C SER A 144 -10.19 14.83 -0.98
N VAL A 145 -9.83 13.56 -1.01
CA VAL A 145 -10.67 12.48 -1.51
C VAL A 145 -11.08 11.63 -0.32
N VAL A 146 -12.36 11.34 -0.23
CA VAL A 146 -12.94 10.52 0.84
C VAL A 146 -13.71 9.38 0.18
N SER A 147 -13.43 8.15 0.61
CA SER A 147 -14.23 7.00 0.22
C SER A 147 -15.48 6.87 1.09
N SER A 148 -16.59 6.38 0.53
CA SER A 148 -17.74 5.95 1.30
C SER A 148 -17.41 4.74 2.20
N GLU A 149 -18.13 4.55 3.30
CA GLU A 149 -17.91 3.43 4.23
C GLU A 149 -18.04 2.06 3.54
N ASP A 150 -18.97 1.94 2.61
CA ASP A 150 -19.21 0.74 1.80
C ASP A 150 -18.19 0.57 0.65
N LYS A 151 -17.24 1.50 0.51
CA LYS A 151 -16.26 1.57 -0.60
C LYS A 151 -16.90 1.57 -1.99
N GLY A 152 -18.19 1.85 -2.10
CA GLY A 152 -18.89 1.88 -3.38
C GLY A 152 -18.67 3.16 -4.18
N ARG A 153 -18.17 4.23 -3.54
CA ARG A 153 -17.92 5.56 -4.15
C ARG A 153 -16.65 6.20 -3.60
N LEU A 154 -16.01 6.96 -4.45
CA LEU A 154 -14.94 7.92 -4.13
C LEU A 154 -15.46 9.33 -4.34
#